data_53cc41a4779e6ab39b318b43bf12f2f4
#
_entry.id   53cc41a4779e6ab39b318b43bf12f2f4
#
_cell.length_a   1.000
_cell.length_b   1.000
_cell.length_c   1.000
_cell.angle_alpha   90.00
_cell.angle_beta   90.00
_cell.angle_gamma   90.00
#
_symmetry.space_group_name_H-M   'P 1'
#
loop_
_entity.id
_entity.type
_entity.pdbx_description
1 polymer ?
#
loop_
_entity_poly.entity_id
_entity_poly.type
_entity_poly.pdbx_seq_one_letter_code
_entity_poly.pdbx_strand_id
1 'polypeptide(L)'
;MTWIDFPLYSSIIVAFWVIGLVFLVVSYKKQGVFKFATSAFLIGWAVMILFVVKLWLELDRPPMRTLGETRLWYATFLPLIGFVTYIRWKYKWFLAYSFIMASMFLAINYLNPETYSKTLMPALQSPWFIPHVLVYLFSYAVLAASSVVAIKGWYDSYKGNFNIETLKLADNLVYIGFAFLTLGLLFGALWAKEAWGHYWTWDPKEVWAFLTWMGYLIYVHYRYFHAHNSKQALTILALAFVVLLVCWFGVNSVSYTHLTLPTIYSV
;
A
#
# COMPACT_ATOMS: atom_id res chain seq x y z
N MET A 1 19.31 -5.34 -17.52
CA MET A 1 19.53 -6.74 -17.08
C MET A 1 18.69 -7.12 -15.86
N THR A 2 18.44 -6.25 -14.92
CA THR A 2 17.86 -6.57 -13.59
C THR A 2 16.42 -7.04 -13.61
N TRP A 3 15.56 -6.50 -14.46
CA TRP A 3 14.21 -7.03 -14.62
C TRP A 3 14.17 -8.41 -15.28
N ILE A 4 15.23 -8.81 -16.01
CA ILE A 4 15.37 -10.17 -16.54
C ILE A 4 15.55 -11.18 -15.40
N ASP A 5 16.19 -10.78 -14.31
CA ASP A 5 16.39 -11.63 -13.13
C ASP A 5 15.14 -11.69 -12.21
N PHE A 6 14.18 -10.78 -12.40
CA PHE A 6 13.00 -10.66 -11.54
C PHE A 6 12.21 -11.98 -11.39
N PRO A 7 11.99 -12.79 -12.45
CA PRO A 7 11.29 -14.07 -12.31
C PRO A 7 11.97 -15.02 -11.32
N LEU A 8 13.31 -15.07 -11.33
CA LEU A 8 14.07 -15.91 -10.41
C LEU A 8 13.94 -15.39 -8.97
N TYR A 9 14.19 -14.08 -8.75
CA TYR A 9 14.08 -13.47 -7.42
C TYR A 9 12.67 -13.59 -6.86
N SER A 10 11.64 -13.25 -7.64
CA SER A 10 10.24 -13.34 -7.21
C SER A 10 9.82 -14.76 -6.83
N SER A 11 10.26 -15.77 -7.60
CA SER A 11 10.00 -17.18 -7.30
C SER A 11 10.64 -17.61 -5.98
N ILE A 12 11.90 -17.22 -5.71
CA ILE A 12 12.60 -17.50 -4.45
C ILE A 12 11.88 -16.81 -3.28
N ILE A 13 11.53 -15.54 -3.42
CA ILE A 13 10.84 -14.76 -2.39
C ILE A 13 9.51 -15.40 -2.03
N VAL A 14 8.68 -15.70 -3.04
CA VAL A 14 7.36 -16.31 -2.85
C VAL A 14 7.48 -17.70 -2.25
N ALA A 15 8.46 -18.51 -2.66
CA ALA A 15 8.71 -19.83 -2.08
C ALA A 15 8.99 -19.74 -0.56
N PHE A 16 9.87 -18.83 -0.13
CA PHE A 16 10.13 -18.60 1.29
C PHE A 16 8.88 -18.10 2.04
N TRP A 17 8.10 -17.22 1.43
CA TRP A 17 6.88 -16.70 2.07
C TRP A 17 5.79 -17.79 2.16
N VAL A 18 5.64 -18.65 1.16
CA VAL A 18 4.73 -19.81 1.22
C VAL A 18 5.16 -20.77 2.34
N ILE A 19 6.45 -21.11 2.42
CA ILE A 19 7.01 -21.91 3.53
C ILE A 19 6.71 -21.24 4.89
N GLY A 20 6.91 -19.93 4.98
CA GLY A 20 6.58 -19.14 6.16
C GLY A 20 5.10 -19.22 6.53
N LEU A 21 4.19 -19.12 5.56
CA LEU A 21 2.74 -19.25 5.77
C LEU A 21 2.36 -20.65 6.26
N VAL A 22 2.95 -21.71 5.71
CA VAL A 22 2.72 -23.08 6.16
C VAL A 22 3.15 -23.24 7.63
N PHE A 23 4.36 -22.82 7.98
CA PHE A 23 4.82 -22.86 9.37
C PHE A 23 3.98 -21.97 10.29
N LEU A 24 3.48 -20.84 9.81
CA LEU A 24 2.59 -19.97 10.57
C LEU A 24 1.28 -20.69 10.92
N VAL A 25 0.67 -21.38 9.96
CA VAL A 25 -0.54 -22.20 10.19
C VAL A 25 -0.27 -23.31 11.19
N VAL A 26 0.84 -24.04 11.05
CA VAL A 26 1.25 -25.07 12.01
C VAL A 26 1.49 -24.50 13.40
N SER A 27 1.97 -23.25 13.50
CA SER A 27 2.26 -22.57 14.77
C SER A 27 1.04 -22.26 15.64
N TYR A 28 -0.18 -22.35 15.08
CA TYR A 28 -1.42 -22.27 15.89
C TYR A 28 -1.61 -23.52 16.76
N LYS A 29 -1.07 -24.67 16.33
CA LYS A 29 -1.09 -25.94 17.10
C LYS A 29 0.19 -26.17 17.90
N LYS A 30 1.37 -25.75 17.39
CA LYS A 30 2.68 -25.96 17.99
C LYS A 30 3.45 -24.64 18.06
N GLN A 31 3.43 -23.95 19.19
CA GLN A 31 4.03 -22.61 19.34
C GLN A 31 5.52 -22.53 18.96
N GLY A 32 6.31 -23.57 19.25
CA GLY A 32 7.75 -23.61 18.92
C GLY A 32 8.07 -23.51 17.41
N VAL A 33 7.09 -23.80 16.55
CA VAL A 33 7.25 -23.73 15.08
C VAL A 33 7.20 -22.30 14.56
N PHE A 34 6.67 -21.35 15.33
CA PHE A 34 6.52 -19.96 14.91
C PHE A 34 7.86 -19.29 14.54
N LYS A 35 8.95 -19.64 15.22
CA LYS A 35 10.29 -19.13 14.87
C LYS A 35 10.74 -19.52 13.45
N PHE A 36 10.36 -20.70 12.96
CA PHE A 36 10.67 -21.12 11.60
C PHE A 36 9.84 -20.31 10.57
N ALA A 37 8.58 -19.98 10.92
CA ALA A 37 7.75 -19.09 10.08
C ALA A 37 8.39 -17.70 9.95
N THR A 38 8.78 -17.10 11.08
CA THR A 38 9.42 -15.78 11.08
C THR A 38 10.76 -15.77 10.36
N SER A 39 11.59 -16.83 10.52
CA SER A 39 12.86 -16.96 9.79
C SER A 39 12.63 -17.03 8.27
N ALA A 40 11.68 -17.85 7.81
CA ALA A 40 11.37 -17.97 6.39
C ALA A 40 10.86 -16.63 5.81
N PHE A 41 9.98 -15.93 6.53
CA PHE A 41 9.50 -14.62 6.14
C PHE A 41 10.63 -13.59 6.04
N LEU A 42 11.54 -13.55 7.01
CA LEU A 42 12.66 -12.61 7.02
C LEU A 42 13.66 -12.91 5.89
N ILE A 43 13.93 -14.18 5.60
CA ILE A 43 14.81 -14.56 4.48
C ILE A 43 14.20 -14.08 3.15
N GLY A 44 12.95 -14.38 2.88
CA GLY A 44 12.27 -13.92 1.68
C GLY A 44 12.24 -12.39 1.58
N TRP A 45 12.01 -11.68 2.70
CA TRP A 45 12.04 -10.22 2.73
C TRP A 45 13.45 -9.66 2.50
N ALA A 46 14.49 -10.29 3.04
CA ALA A 46 15.89 -9.92 2.79
C ALA A 46 16.25 -10.07 1.29
N VAL A 47 15.81 -11.17 0.65
CA VAL A 47 15.99 -11.37 -0.81
C VAL A 47 15.24 -10.29 -1.59
N MET A 48 14.06 -9.88 -1.14
CA MET A 48 13.31 -8.76 -1.74
C MET A 48 14.09 -7.44 -1.65
N ILE A 49 14.63 -7.11 -0.49
CA ILE A 49 15.47 -5.90 -0.30
C ILE A 49 16.71 -5.96 -1.20
N LEU A 50 17.38 -7.11 -1.26
CA LEU A 50 18.53 -7.29 -2.15
C LEU A 50 18.17 -7.03 -3.61
N PHE A 51 17.01 -7.51 -4.07
CA PHE A 51 16.54 -7.23 -5.42
C PHE A 51 16.28 -5.74 -5.66
N VAL A 52 15.60 -5.07 -4.72
CA VAL A 52 15.32 -3.62 -4.82
C VAL A 52 16.61 -2.80 -4.83
N VAL A 53 17.58 -3.14 -3.98
CA VAL A 53 18.90 -2.47 -3.95
C VAL A 53 19.66 -2.70 -5.25
N LYS A 54 19.68 -3.94 -5.77
CA LYS A 54 20.29 -4.26 -7.06
C LYS A 54 19.67 -3.45 -8.20
N LEU A 55 18.33 -3.39 -8.24
CA LEU A 55 17.59 -2.60 -9.22
C LEU A 55 17.91 -1.10 -9.09
N TRP A 56 18.04 -0.58 -7.88
CA TRP A 56 18.42 0.80 -7.62
C TRP A 56 19.80 1.13 -8.19
N LEU A 57 20.79 0.28 -7.89
CA LEU A 57 22.17 0.47 -8.36
C LEU A 57 22.29 0.40 -9.88
N GLU A 58 21.50 -0.47 -10.55
CA GLU A 58 21.52 -0.56 -12.01
C GLU A 58 20.80 0.59 -12.72
N LEU A 59 19.80 1.16 -12.07
CA LEU A 59 19.02 2.28 -12.62
C LEU A 59 19.69 3.64 -12.36
N ASP A 60 20.75 3.71 -11.53
CA ASP A 60 21.35 4.96 -11.01
C ASP A 60 20.33 5.93 -10.41
N ARG A 61 19.15 5.40 -9.99
CA ARG A 61 18.05 6.14 -9.39
C ARG A 61 17.18 5.22 -8.54
N PRO A 62 16.44 5.76 -7.54
CA PRO A 62 15.45 4.99 -6.81
C PRO A 62 14.40 4.39 -7.76
N PRO A 63 14.04 3.10 -7.63
CA PRO A 63 13.05 2.45 -8.47
C PRO A 63 11.62 2.84 -8.05
N MET A 64 11.14 4.04 -8.47
CA MET A 64 9.84 4.60 -8.07
C MET A 64 9.05 5.20 -9.23
N ARG A 65 9.53 5.04 -10.47
CA ARG A 65 9.02 5.78 -11.63
C ARG A 65 8.13 4.96 -12.56
N THR A 66 8.15 3.64 -12.45
CA THR A 66 7.28 2.77 -13.24
C THR A 66 6.24 2.07 -12.36
N LEU A 67 5.17 1.57 -12.98
CA LEU A 67 4.14 0.83 -12.27
C LEU A 67 4.68 -0.46 -11.62
N GLY A 68 5.62 -1.14 -12.31
CA GLY A 68 6.32 -2.29 -11.77
C GLY A 68 7.16 -1.94 -10.54
N GLU A 69 7.91 -0.82 -10.59
CA GLU A 69 8.71 -0.34 -9.48
C GLU A 69 7.86 0.02 -8.26
N THR A 70 6.71 0.70 -8.45
CA THR A 70 5.82 1.05 -7.34
C THR A 70 5.24 -0.18 -6.65
N ARG A 71 4.90 -1.23 -7.41
CA ARG A 71 4.42 -2.52 -6.85
C ARG A 71 5.50 -3.24 -6.02
N LEU A 72 6.79 -3.11 -6.38
CA LEU A 72 7.88 -3.64 -5.56
C LEU A 72 7.93 -2.97 -4.19
N TRP A 73 7.68 -1.67 -4.11
CA TRP A 73 7.64 -0.97 -2.82
C TRP A 73 6.45 -1.42 -1.96
N TYR A 74 5.28 -1.69 -2.56
CA TYR A 74 4.18 -2.32 -1.82
C TYR A 74 4.58 -3.70 -1.28
N ALA A 75 5.18 -4.54 -2.12
CA ALA A 75 5.67 -5.85 -1.70
C ALA A 75 6.75 -5.75 -0.61
N THR A 76 7.46 -4.63 -0.50
CA THR A 76 8.47 -4.36 0.54
C THR A 76 7.84 -3.84 1.84
N PHE A 77 6.91 -2.87 1.75
CA PHE A 77 6.34 -2.21 2.94
C PHE A 77 5.27 -3.05 3.65
N LEU A 78 4.47 -3.81 2.93
CA LEU A 78 3.43 -4.64 3.54
C LEU A 78 4.01 -5.64 4.56
N PRO A 79 5.05 -6.43 4.25
CA PRO A 79 5.72 -7.28 5.24
C PRO A 79 6.28 -6.50 6.43
N LEU A 80 6.90 -5.33 6.19
CA LEU A 80 7.43 -4.48 7.25
C LEU A 80 6.32 -4.07 8.23
N ILE A 81 5.18 -3.59 7.71
CA ILE A 81 4.01 -3.22 8.51
C ILE A 81 3.47 -4.45 9.25
N GLY A 82 3.42 -5.60 8.58
CA GLY A 82 3.03 -6.87 9.19
C GLY A 82 3.90 -7.24 10.39
N PHE A 83 5.22 -7.13 10.25
CA PHE A 83 6.17 -7.39 11.35
C PHE A 83 6.03 -6.39 12.49
N VAL A 84 5.97 -5.09 12.21
CA VAL A 84 5.80 -4.04 13.22
C VAL A 84 4.50 -4.26 14.00
N THR A 85 3.41 -4.55 13.30
CA THR A 85 2.11 -4.86 13.90
C THR A 85 2.19 -6.13 14.74
N TYR A 86 2.86 -7.17 14.26
CA TYR A 86 3.04 -8.40 15.02
C TYR A 86 3.90 -8.18 16.30
N ILE A 87 4.99 -7.47 16.20
CA ILE A 87 5.86 -7.16 17.37
C ILE A 87 5.06 -6.43 18.44
N ARG A 88 4.23 -5.46 18.04
CA ARG A 88 3.47 -4.59 18.95
C ARG A 88 2.22 -5.25 19.54
N TRP A 89 1.44 -5.97 18.71
CA TRP A 89 0.12 -6.50 19.09
C TRP A 89 -0.02 -8.01 19.01
N LYS A 90 1.02 -8.75 18.56
CA LYS A 90 1.05 -10.21 18.45
C LYS A 90 -0.01 -10.86 17.54
N TYR A 91 -0.58 -10.11 16.60
CA TYR A 91 -1.58 -10.61 15.65
C TYR A 91 -0.94 -11.42 14.51
N LYS A 92 -0.88 -12.76 14.68
CA LYS A 92 -0.34 -13.68 13.65
C LYS A 92 -1.10 -13.63 12.33
N TRP A 93 -2.43 -13.47 12.39
CA TRP A 93 -3.26 -13.41 11.18
C TRP A 93 -2.91 -12.20 10.30
N PHE A 94 -2.60 -11.08 10.91
CA PHE A 94 -2.22 -9.87 10.20
C PHE A 94 -0.86 -10.02 9.52
N LEU A 95 0.06 -10.74 10.14
CA LEU A 95 1.33 -11.10 9.52
C LEU A 95 1.10 -11.96 8.26
N ALA A 96 0.21 -12.99 8.34
CA ALA A 96 -0.16 -13.79 7.18
C ALA A 96 -0.73 -12.93 6.04
N TYR A 97 -1.68 -12.06 6.36
CA TYR A 97 -2.28 -11.13 5.40
C TYR A 97 -1.22 -10.30 4.67
N SER A 98 -0.28 -9.70 5.40
CA SER A 98 0.76 -8.84 4.84
C SER A 98 1.62 -9.57 3.80
N PHE A 99 2.00 -10.82 4.05
CA PHE A 99 2.80 -11.62 3.13
C PHE A 99 1.99 -12.12 1.92
N ILE A 100 0.72 -12.44 2.11
CA ILE A 100 -0.19 -12.83 1.00
C ILE A 100 -0.36 -11.64 0.06
N MET A 101 -0.63 -10.45 0.59
CA MET A 101 -0.79 -9.24 -0.23
C MET A 101 0.50 -8.84 -0.94
N ALA A 102 1.66 -8.95 -0.26
CA ALA A 102 2.95 -8.71 -0.89
C ALA A 102 3.22 -9.71 -2.04
N SER A 103 2.91 -10.99 -1.84
CA SER A 103 3.02 -12.02 -2.89
C SER A 103 2.13 -11.73 -4.08
N MET A 104 0.92 -11.19 -3.84
CA MET A 104 0.02 -10.77 -4.92
C MET A 104 0.65 -9.67 -5.79
N PHE A 105 1.28 -8.66 -5.20
CA PHE A 105 1.96 -7.61 -5.97
C PHE A 105 3.14 -8.15 -6.78
N LEU A 106 3.91 -9.11 -6.24
CA LEU A 106 4.96 -9.77 -7.00
C LEU A 106 4.39 -10.59 -8.17
N ALA A 107 3.29 -11.31 -7.95
CA ALA A 107 2.61 -12.07 -9.00
C ALA A 107 2.08 -11.16 -10.11
N ILE A 108 1.47 -10.01 -9.75
CA ILE A 108 1.00 -9.03 -10.75
C ILE A 108 2.19 -8.51 -11.57
N ASN A 109 3.33 -8.23 -10.97
CA ASN A 109 4.53 -7.81 -11.70
C ASN A 109 5.05 -8.92 -12.61
N TYR A 110 5.06 -10.17 -12.14
CA TYR A 110 5.49 -11.32 -12.93
C TYR A 110 4.62 -11.52 -14.18
N LEU A 111 3.32 -11.32 -14.06
CA LEU A 111 2.35 -11.50 -15.15
C LEU A 111 2.29 -10.31 -16.13
N ASN A 112 2.85 -9.13 -15.76
CA ASN A 112 2.77 -7.91 -16.57
C ASN A 112 4.17 -7.28 -16.78
N PRO A 113 5.08 -7.94 -17.49
CA PRO A 113 6.45 -7.45 -17.69
C PRO A 113 6.53 -6.15 -18.50
N GLU A 114 5.51 -5.81 -19.29
CA GLU A 114 5.42 -4.56 -20.03
C GLU A 114 5.44 -3.32 -19.13
N THR A 115 5.17 -3.47 -17.83
CA THR A 115 5.16 -2.35 -16.87
C THR A 115 6.56 -1.95 -16.38
N TYR A 116 7.62 -2.67 -16.78
CA TYR A 116 8.99 -2.41 -16.33
C TYR A 116 9.71 -1.30 -17.11
N SER A 117 9.33 -1.00 -18.35
CA SER A 117 10.14 -0.25 -19.32
C SER A 117 9.52 1.04 -19.83
N LYS A 118 8.51 1.64 -19.18
CA LYS A 118 7.95 2.91 -19.64
C LYS A 118 8.92 4.08 -19.40
N THR A 119 9.25 4.78 -20.49
CA THR A 119 10.05 6.01 -20.52
C THR A 119 9.53 7.07 -19.54
N LEU A 120 10.47 7.70 -18.86
CA LEU A 120 10.20 8.73 -17.86
C LEU A 120 9.63 10.00 -18.48
N MET A 121 8.46 10.42 -18.03
CA MET A 121 7.96 11.77 -18.30
C MET A 121 8.84 12.81 -17.57
N PRO A 122 9.13 13.98 -18.19
CA PRO A 122 9.94 15.04 -17.56
C PRO A 122 9.44 15.45 -16.16
N ALA A 123 8.11 15.47 -15.96
CA ALA A 123 7.49 15.75 -14.65
C ALA A 123 7.94 14.81 -13.51
N LEU A 124 8.40 13.58 -13.83
CA LEU A 124 8.87 12.61 -12.85
C LEU A 124 10.34 12.79 -12.43
N GLN A 125 11.01 13.82 -12.94
CA GLN A 125 12.44 14.11 -12.63
C GLN A 125 12.60 15.05 -11.43
N SER A 126 11.51 15.61 -10.89
CA SER A 126 11.55 16.48 -9.71
C SER A 126 12.05 15.72 -8.46
N PRO A 127 12.91 16.33 -7.63
CA PRO A 127 13.34 15.76 -6.37
C PRO A 127 12.19 15.51 -5.37
N TRP A 128 11.09 16.26 -5.47
CA TRP A 128 9.91 16.09 -4.64
C TRP A 128 9.04 14.89 -5.02
N PHE A 129 9.20 14.37 -6.25
CA PHE A 129 8.47 13.19 -6.70
C PHE A 129 8.77 11.95 -5.85
N ILE A 130 10.04 11.73 -5.53
CA ILE A 130 10.47 10.55 -4.76
C ILE A 130 9.87 10.52 -3.35
N PRO A 131 10.03 11.55 -2.50
CA PRO A 131 9.42 11.57 -1.18
C PRO A 131 7.88 11.54 -1.24
N HIS A 132 7.25 12.20 -2.23
CA HIS A 132 5.81 12.12 -2.43
C HIS A 132 5.35 10.68 -2.64
N VAL A 133 5.92 9.98 -3.61
CA VAL A 133 5.52 8.59 -3.94
C VAL A 133 5.80 7.65 -2.77
N LEU A 134 6.97 7.75 -2.12
CA LEU A 134 7.36 6.87 -1.04
C LEU A 134 6.42 7.00 0.17
N VAL A 135 6.11 8.24 0.55
CA VAL A 135 5.21 8.52 1.67
C VAL A 135 3.78 8.08 1.37
N TYR A 136 3.30 8.30 0.13
CA TYR A 136 1.98 7.80 -0.28
C TYR A 136 1.90 6.28 -0.27
N LEU A 137 2.90 5.59 -0.82
CA LEU A 137 2.93 4.13 -0.84
C LEU A 137 2.89 3.54 0.58
N PHE A 138 3.67 4.12 1.49
CA PHE A 138 3.64 3.73 2.89
C PHE A 138 2.26 3.99 3.52
N SER A 139 1.72 5.20 3.34
CA SER A 139 0.39 5.58 3.82
C SER A 139 -0.69 4.61 3.34
N TYR A 140 -0.74 4.35 2.03
CA TYR A 140 -1.73 3.47 1.43
C TYR A 140 -1.62 2.03 1.94
N ALA A 141 -0.41 1.53 2.15
CA ALA A 141 -0.21 0.21 2.73
C ALA A 141 -0.75 0.14 4.18
N VAL A 142 -0.50 1.15 5.01
CA VAL A 142 -1.01 1.23 6.39
C VAL A 142 -2.54 1.38 6.41
N LEU A 143 -3.08 2.23 5.54
CA LEU A 143 -4.53 2.44 5.44
C LEU A 143 -5.27 1.21 4.88
N ALA A 144 -4.68 0.50 3.92
CA ALA A 144 -5.19 -0.79 3.47
C ALA A 144 -5.20 -1.82 4.61
N ALA A 145 -4.14 -1.85 5.41
CA ALA A 145 -4.07 -2.68 6.61
C ALA A 145 -5.19 -2.34 7.61
N SER A 146 -5.45 -1.05 7.85
CA SER A 146 -6.54 -0.59 8.74
C SER A 146 -7.91 -1.06 8.26
N SER A 147 -8.15 -1.07 6.96
CA SER A 147 -9.42 -1.51 6.37
C SER A 147 -9.67 -3.01 6.55
N VAL A 148 -8.63 -3.83 6.45
CA VAL A 148 -8.73 -5.28 6.74
C VAL A 148 -9.06 -5.52 8.21
N VAL A 149 -8.44 -4.74 9.12
CA VAL A 149 -8.79 -4.78 10.55
C VAL A 149 -10.25 -4.36 10.74
N ALA A 150 -10.72 -3.33 10.01
CA ALA A 150 -12.12 -2.89 10.07
C ALA A 150 -13.10 -3.97 9.58
N ILE A 151 -12.82 -4.62 8.46
CA ILE A 151 -13.64 -5.71 7.93
C ILE A 151 -13.71 -6.86 8.93
N LYS A 152 -12.57 -7.24 9.52
CA LYS A 152 -12.52 -8.25 10.57
C LYS A 152 -13.36 -7.83 11.79
N GLY A 153 -13.21 -6.61 12.27
CA GLY A 153 -13.99 -6.09 13.41
C GLY A 153 -15.49 -6.06 13.13
N TRP A 154 -15.87 -5.72 11.89
CA TRP A 154 -17.28 -5.75 11.46
C TRP A 154 -17.84 -7.17 11.45
N TYR A 155 -17.09 -8.14 10.92
CA TYR A 155 -17.45 -9.56 10.92
C TYR A 155 -17.58 -10.14 12.34
N ASP A 156 -16.61 -9.82 13.22
CA ASP A 156 -16.62 -10.24 14.64
C ASP A 156 -17.84 -9.61 15.36
N SER A 157 -18.17 -8.35 15.04
CA SER A 157 -19.38 -7.68 15.57
C SER A 157 -20.68 -8.35 15.12
N TYR A 158 -20.75 -8.81 13.87
CA TYR A 158 -21.90 -9.55 13.36
C TYR A 158 -22.10 -10.88 14.08
N LYS A 159 -21.00 -11.56 14.44
CA LYS A 159 -21.02 -12.82 15.22
C LYS A 159 -21.19 -12.65 16.72
N GLY A 160 -21.31 -11.42 17.23
CA GLY A 160 -21.43 -11.14 18.67
C GLY A 160 -20.11 -11.26 19.44
N ASN A 161 -18.97 -11.44 18.76
CA ASN A 161 -17.64 -11.63 19.35
C ASN A 161 -16.72 -10.40 19.19
N PHE A 162 -17.32 -9.19 19.15
CA PHE A 162 -16.59 -7.97 18.93
C PHE A 162 -15.54 -7.71 20.04
N ASN A 163 -14.28 -7.48 19.63
CA ASN A 163 -13.21 -7.12 20.52
C ASN A 163 -12.79 -5.66 20.31
N ILE A 164 -12.82 -4.86 21.37
CA ILE A 164 -12.43 -3.45 21.36
C ILE A 164 -10.97 -3.24 20.94
N GLU A 165 -10.09 -4.21 21.19
CA GLU A 165 -8.68 -4.13 20.78
C GLU A 165 -8.52 -4.13 19.26
N THR A 166 -9.45 -4.77 18.53
CA THR A 166 -9.49 -4.71 17.06
C THR A 166 -9.74 -3.26 16.59
N LEU A 167 -10.65 -2.55 17.25
CA LEU A 167 -10.93 -1.14 16.93
C LEU A 167 -9.74 -0.23 17.27
N LYS A 168 -9.12 -0.42 18.43
CA LYS A 168 -7.91 0.32 18.81
C LYS A 168 -6.76 0.11 17.82
N LEU A 169 -6.61 -1.11 17.31
CA LEU A 169 -5.62 -1.38 16.26
C LEU A 169 -5.96 -0.62 14.97
N ALA A 170 -7.24 -0.62 14.54
CA ALA A 170 -7.68 0.14 13.39
C ALA A 170 -7.40 1.65 13.57
N ASP A 171 -7.75 2.22 14.74
CA ASP A 171 -7.50 3.61 15.08
C ASP A 171 -5.99 3.95 14.95
N ASN A 172 -5.12 3.14 15.55
CA ASN A 172 -3.67 3.37 15.51
C ASN A 172 -3.12 3.33 14.06
N LEU A 173 -3.57 2.37 13.27
CA LEU A 173 -3.18 2.27 11.86
C LEU A 173 -3.68 3.49 11.07
N VAL A 174 -4.91 3.94 11.31
CA VAL A 174 -5.45 5.14 10.66
C VAL A 174 -4.66 6.38 11.05
N TYR A 175 -4.35 6.60 12.33
CA TYR A 175 -3.59 7.78 12.75
C TYR A 175 -2.21 7.83 12.08
N ILE A 176 -1.50 6.69 12.01
CA ILE A 176 -0.22 6.61 11.31
C ILE A 176 -0.41 6.85 9.82
N GLY A 177 -1.30 6.11 9.18
CA GLY A 177 -1.55 6.21 7.75
C GLY A 177 -2.02 7.61 7.33
N PHE A 178 -2.91 8.23 8.11
CA PHE A 178 -3.42 9.58 7.85
C PHE A 178 -2.34 10.66 8.00
N ALA A 179 -1.44 10.54 8.98
CA ALA A 179 -0.30 11.44 9.10
C ALA A 179 0.60 11.38 7.86
N PHE A 180 0.93 10.17 7.39
CA PHE A 180 1.71 9.99 6.16
C PHE A 180 0.92 10.41 4.91
N LEU A 181 -0.41 10.22 4.86
CA LEU A 181 -1.25 10.72 3.78
C LEU A 181 -1.19 12.24 3.67
N THR A 182 -1.24 12.93 4.80
CA THR A 182 -1.13 14.40 4.86
C THR A 182 0.25 14.87 4.37
N LEU A 183 1.34 14.22 4.80
CA LEU A 183 2.67 14.51 4.29
C LEU A 183 2.77 14.25 2.77
N GLY A 184 2.12 13.19 2.30
CA GLY A 184 2.05 12.86 0.88
C GLY A 184 1.36 13.94 0.06
N LEU A 185 0.25 14.53 0.55
CA LEU A 185 -0.41 15.68 -0.10
C LEU A 185 0.53 16.89 -0.18
N LEU A 186 1.24 17.21 0.91
CA LEU A 186 2.18 18.33 0.96
C LEU A 186 3.33 18.15 -0.04
N PHE A 187 3.96 16.98 -0.06
CA PHE A 187 5.04 16.68 -1.02
C PHE A 187 4.51 16.65 -2.45
N GLY A 188 3.27 16.21 -2.66
CA GLY A 188 2.59 16.24 -3.95
C GLY A 188 2.39 17.68 -4.46
N ALA A 189 2.00 18.58 -3.59
CA ALA A 189 1.86 20.00 -3.93
C ALA A 189 3.23 20.63 -4.31
N LEU A 190 4.30 20.31 -3.56
CA LEU A 190 5.65 20.77 -3.90
C LEU A 190 6.13 20.20 -5.24
N TRP A 191 5.87 18.91 -5.48
CA TRP A 191 6.15 18.28 -6.76
C TRP A 191 5.37 18.93 -7.90
N ALA A 192 4.06 19.17 -7.75
CA ALA A 192 3.21 19.81 -8.73
C ALA A 192 3.70 21.24 -9.06
N LYS A 193 4.12 22.00 -8.06
CA LYS A 193 4.69 23.34 -8.26
C LYS A 193 5.94 23.31 -9.14
N GLU A 194 6.81 22.34 -8.94
CA GLU A 194 8.05 22.23 -9.73
C GLU A 194 7.77 21.68 -11.13
N ALA A 195 6.90 20.68 -11.27
CA ALA A 195 6.60 20.01 -12.52
C ALA A 195 5.70 20.83 -13.46
N TRP A 196 4.74 21.56 -12.91
CA TRP A 196 3.68 22.24 -13.67
C TRP A 196 3.50 23.73 -13.32
N GLY A 197 4.26 24.27 -12.37
CA GLY A 197 4.21 25.68 -11.99
C GLY A 197 3.12 26.04 -10.98
N HIS A 198 2.25 25.14 -10.57
CA HIS A 198 1.15 25.35 -9.63
C HIS A 198 1.18 24.33 -8.51
N TYR A 199 0.85 24.74 -7.27
CA TYR A 199 0.76 23.81 -6.12
C TYR A 199 -0.47 22.89 -6.21
N TRP A 200 -1.56 23.39 -6.81
CA TRP A 200 -2.85 22.73 -6.86
C TRP A 200 -3.71 23.29 -8.00
N THR A 201 -4.28 22.43 -8.81
CA THR A 201 -5.08 22.79 -9.98
C THR A 201 -6.48 22.20 -10.00
N TRP A 202 -6.83 21.40 -8.99
CA TRP A 202 -8.08 20.65 -8.93
C TRP A 202 -8.22 19.63 -10.06
N ASP A 203 -7.11 19.10 -10.54
CA ASP A 203 -7.19 18.00 -11.48
C ASP A 203 -7.87 16.75 -10.85
N PRO A 204 -8.35 15.77 -11.64
CA PRO A 204 -9.04 14.61 -11.11
C PRO A 204 -8.23 13.83 -10.08
N LYS A 205 -6.89 13.75 -10.18
CA LYS A 205 -6.05 13.04 -9.21
C LYS A 205 -5.96 13.79 -7.88
N GLU A 206 -5.81 15.12 -7.96
CA GLU A 206 -5.79 15.99 -6.79
C GLU A 206 -7.13 15.95 -6.05
N VAL A 207 -8.26 16.06 -6.80
CA VAL A 207 -9.61 15.98 -6.22
C VAL A 207 -9.82 14.65 -5.48
N TRP A 208 -9.48 13.52 -6.10
CA TRP A 208 -9.65 12.22 -5.46
C TRP A 208 -8.69 11.98 -4.30
N ALA A 209 -7.47 12.52 -4.37
CA ALA A 209 -6.53 12.51 -3.24
C ALA A 209 -7.09 13.31 -2.06
N PHE A 210 -7.68 14.49 -2.31
CA PHE A 210 -8.35 15.30 -1.29
C PHE A 210 -9.59 14.60 -0.71
N LEU A 211 -10.43 13.98 -1.56
CA LEU A 211 -11.60 13.21 -1.08
C LEU A 211 -11.17 12.03 -0.21
N THR A 212 -10.08 11.36 -0.57
CA THR A 212 -9.49 10.28 0.24
C THR A 212 -9.06 10.82 1.61
N TRP A 213 -8.33 11.92 1.63
CA TRP A 213 -7.90 12.58 2.87
C TRP A 213 -9.10 12.99 3.74
N MET A 214 -10.14 13.58 3.14
CA MET A 214 -11.39 13.94 3.84
C MET A 214 -12.10 12.72 4.42
N GLY A 215 -12.14 11.59 3.71
CA GLY A 215 -12.74 10.34 4.19
C GLY A 215 -12.10 9.86 5.50
N TYR A 216 -10.76 9.85 5.56
CA TYR A 216 -10.04 9.49 6.79
C TYR A 216 -10.14 10.57 7.88
N LEU A 217 -10.18 11.85 7.51
CA LEU A 217 -10.43 12.94 8.46
C LEU A 217 -11.79 12.79 9.14
N ILE A 218 -12.84 12.46 8.37
CA ILE A 218 -14.18 12.18 8.89
C ILE A 218 -14.12 11.00 9.88
N TYR A 219 -13.39 9.92 9.55
CA TYR A 219 -13.20 8.82 10.47
C TYR A 219 -12.57 9.26 11.79
N VAL A 220 -11.47 10.01 11.73
CA VAL A 220 -10.74 10.51 12.92
C VAL A 220 -11.66 11.35 13.81
N HIS A 221 -12.41 12.30 13.22
CA HIS A 221 -13.35 13.14 13.95
C HIS A 221 -14.51 12.32 14.53
N TYR A 222 -15.07 11.41 13.74
CA TYR A 222 -16.13 10.53 14.23
C TYR A 222 -15.67 9.72 15.45
N ARG A 223 -14.47 9.15 15.43
CA ARG A 223 -13.90 8.41 16.56
C ARG A 223 -13.69 9.28 17.80
N TYR A 224 -13.27 10.52 17.60
CA TYR A 224 -13.08 11.47 18.70
C TYR A 224 -14.39 11.78 19.44
N PHE A 225 -15.48 12.05 18.70
CA PHE A 225 -16.76 12.43 19.28
C PHE A 225 -17.65 11.23 19.66
N HIS A 226 -17.50 10.09 19.03
CA HIS A 226 -18.37 8.91 19.17
C HIS A 226 -17.59 7.65 19.53
N ALA A 227 -16.80 7.71 20.62
CA ALA A 227 -15.91 6.60 21.04
C ALA A 227 -16.62 5.26 21.24
N HIS A 228 -17.91 5.25 21.62
CA HIS A 228 -18.69 4.05 21.92
C HIS A 228 -19.34 3.39 20.69
N ASN A 229 -19.44 4.10 19.55
CA ASN A 229 -20.16 3.58 18.38
C ASN A 229 -19.22 2.85 17.40
N SER A 230 -18.79 1.65 17.79
CA SER A 230 -17.82 0.86 17.05
C SER A 230 -18.27 0.45 15.64
N LYS A 231 -19.56 0.08 15.46
CA LYS A 231 -20.09 -0.38 14.16
C LYS A 231 -20.03 0.71 13.10
N GLN A 232 -20.49 1.92 13.45
CA GLN A 232 -20.48 3.05 12.52
C GLN A 232 -19.04 3.48 12.20
N ALA A 233 -18.15 3.48 13.18
CA ALA A 233 -16.72 3.75 12.95
C ALA A 233 -16.11 2.79 11.93
N LEU A 234 -16.33 1.48 12.09
CA LEU A 234 -15.85 0.48 11.15
C LEU A 234 -16.43 0.65 9.74
N THR A 235 -17.70 1.06 9.64
CA THR A 235 -18.36 1.33 8.35
C THR A 235 -17.73 2.56 7.67
N ILE A 236 -17.53 3.65 8.40
CA ILE A 236 -16.88 4.87 7.86
C ILE A 236 -15.47 4.53 7.38
N LEU A 237 -14.72 3.73 8.14
CA LEU A 237 -13.38 3.32 7.74
C LEU A 237 -13.37 2.47 6.46
N ALA A 238 -14.32 1.54 6.34
CA ALA A 238 -14.47 0.74 5.12
C ALA A 238 -14.81 1.62 3.90
N LEU A 239 -15.70 2.60 4.06
CA LEU A 239 -16.06 3.54 3.00
C LEU A 239 -14.88 4.45 2.61
N ALA A 240 -14.11 4.95 3.58
CA ALA A 240 -12.91 5.74 3.31
C ALA A 240 -11.89 4.95 2.46
N PHE A 241 -11.78 3.64 2.71
CA PHE A 241 -10.91 2.78 1.89
C PHE A 241 -11.45 2.57 0.47
N VAL A 242 -12.76 2.47 0.27
CA VAL A 242 -13.35 2.43 -1.08
C VAL A 242 -12.98 3.70 -1.85
N VAL A 243 -13.06 4.88 -1.22
CA VAL A 243 -12.65 6.15 -1.85
C VAL A 243 -11.16 6.11 -2.22
N LEU A 244 -10.30 5.58 -1.36
CA LEU A 244 -8.87 5.39 -1.66
C LEU A 244 -8.65 4.48 -2.87
N LEU A 245 -9.39 3.36 -2.98
CA LEU A 245 -9.30 2.46 -4.13
C LEU A 245 -9.75 3.14 -5.43
N VAL A 246 -10.82 3.94 -5.38
CA VAL A 246 -11.27 4.72 -6.53
C VAL A 246 -10.23 5.76 -6.93
N CYS A 247 -9.62 6.44 -5.96
CA CYS A 247 -8.51 7.36 -6.21
C CYS A 247 -7.36 6.67 -6.95
N TRP A 248 -7.00 5.48 -6.54
CA TRP A 248 -5.84 4.79 -7.07
C TRP A 248 -6.09 4.12 -8.42
N PHE A 249 -7.19 3.40 -8.56
CA PHE A 249 -7.51 2.61 -9.75
C PHE A 249 -8.48 3.33 -10.70
N GLY A 250 -9.49 4.01 -10.16
CA GLY A 250 -10.58 4.59 -10.93
C GLY A 250 -10.14 5.79 -11.75
N VAL A 251 -9.34 6.69 -11.18
CA VAL A 251 -8.91 7.93 -11.85
C VAL A 251 -8.05 7.64 -13.09
N ASN A 252 -7.20 6.62 -13.02
CA ASN A 252 -6.41 6.23 -14.18
C ASN A 252 -7.28 5.71 -15.33
N SER A 253 -8.33 4.95 -15.05
CA SER A 253 -9.25 4.40 -16.05
C SER A 253 -10.04 5.53 -16.75
N VAL A 254 -10.50 6.53 -16.01
CA VAL A 254 -11.26 7.67 -16.57
C VAL A 254 -10.37 8.58 -17.41
N SER A 255 -9.12 8.82 -16.99
CA SER A 255 -8.19 9.68 -17.76
C SER A 255 -7.84 9.09 -19.12
N TYR A 256 -7.78 7.77 -19.27
CA TYR A 256 -7.53 7.12 -20.56
C TYR A 256 -8.73 7.22 -21.52
N THR A 257 -9.96 7.24 -21.03
CA THR A 257 -11.16 7.31 -21.88
C THR A 257 -11.41 8.70 -22.44
N HIS A 258 -10.93 9.77 -21.79
CA HIS A 258 -11.08 11.15 -22.28
C HIS A 258 -9.94 11.59 -23.21
N LEU A 259 -8.81 10.90 -23.26
CA LEU A 259 -7.70 11.19 -24.17
C LEU A 259 -7.87 10.59 -25.59
N THR A 260 -8.94 9.83 -25.83
CA THR A 260 -9.25 9.23 -27.14
C THR A 260 -10.30 9.99 -27.94
N LEU A 261 -10.69 11.19 -27.53
CA LEU A 261 -11.46 12.07 -28.41
C LEU A 261 -10.53 12.60 -29.51
N PRO A 262 -10.79 12.30 -30.77
CA PRO A 262 -10.00 12.85 -31.84
C PRO A 262 -10.22 14.39 -31.85
N THR A 263 -9.16 15.14 -31.56
CA THR A 263 -9.12 16.55 -31.89
C THR A 263 -9.14 16.67 -33.41
N ILE A 264 -10.33 16.70 -33.97
CA ILE A 264 -10.53 17.19 -35.34
C ILE A 264 -10.29 18.69 -35.25
N TYR A 265 -9.07 19.12 -35.42
CA TYR A 265 -8.78 20.43 -35.92
C TYR A 265 -8.48 20.27 -37.42
N SER A 266 -9.51 20.40 -38.20
CA SER A 266 -9.42 20.78 -39.61
C SER A 266 -8.97 22.23 -39.67
N VAL A 267 -7.98 22.44 -40.57
CA VAL A 267 -7.44 23.64 -41.20
C VAL A 267 -6.35 24.34 -40.46
#